data_c4623a5f9fc5bbd84b10f065cb3bdb6c
#
_entry.id   c4623a5f9fc5bbd84b10f065cb3bdb6c
#
_cell.length_a   1.000
_cell.length_b   1.000
_cell.length_c   1.000
_cell.angle_alpha   90.00
_cell.angle_beta   90.00
_cell.angle_gamma   90.00
#
_symmetry.space_group_name_H-M   'P 1'
#
loop_
_entity.id
_entity.type
_entity.pdbx_description
1 polymer ?
#
loop_
_entity_poly.entity_id
_entity_poly.type
_entity_poly.pdbx_seq_one_letter_code
_entity_poly.pdbx_strand_id
1 'polypeptide(L)'
;EDDQVKEATPAEPLAETKSAGAAELIATLEESGLDVIFEHGVTVGEVEGLEVARIVSGENGDRIDVGVGAHDREAFGLLYGELPTAQAIQQVANVVRTHRAPGAEPHPLNRLGSERWLRAHLISQPERVGMRRLSAAAPPIQRTNLKEAVPAVAKGVSLDGRDTVIVSAVGIDLDLVPFAADARLLHDPDAELKIAVPQRDAHKILKDLV
;
A
#
# COMPACT_ATOMS: atom_id res chain seq x y z
N GLU A 1 -7.01 -37.63 22.35
CA GLU A 1 -7.54 -36.24 22.17
C GLU A 1 -8.00 -36.18 20.73
N ASP A 2 -9.33 -36.10 20.52
CA ASP A 2 -9.95 -36.00 19.20
C ASP A 2 -9.60 -34.62 18.61
N ASP A 3 -8.73 -34.59 17.64
CA ASP A 3 -8.44 -33.44 16.79
C ASP A 3 -9.66 -33.20 15.88
N GLN A 4 -10.68 -32.56 16.39
CA GLN A 4 -11.83 -32.15 15.60
C GLN A 4 -11.42 -30.94 14.72
N VAL A 5 -11.20 -31.16 13.45
CA VAL A 5 -11.08 -30.11 12.45
C VAL A 5 -12.45 -29.39 12.41
N LYS A 6 -12.45 -28.12 12.81
CA LYS A 6 -13.64 -27.26 12.69
C LYS A 6 -13.54 -26.47 11.39
N GLU A 7 -14.66 -26.35 10.70
CA GLU A 7 -14.75 -25.45 9.55
C GLU A 7 -14.47 -24.01 10.01
N ALA A 8 -13.53 -23.35 9.35
CA ALA A 8 -13.17 -21.97 9.65
C ALA A 8 -14.25 -21.04 9.06
N THR A 9 -14.78 -20.16 9.89
CA THR A 9 -15.65 -19.08 9.42
C THR A 9 -14.79 -17.88 9.08
N PRO A 10 -14.92 -17.27 7.89
CA PRO A 10 -14.21 -16.04 7.56
C PRO A 10 -14.46 -14.96 8.61
N ALA A 11 -13.41 -14.24 9.01
CA ALA A 11 -13.58 -13.08 9.87
C ALA A 11 -14.40 -12.00 9.15
N GLU A 12 -15.34 -11.38 9.87
CA GLU A 12 -16.06 -10.24 9.29
C GLU A 12 -15.07 -9.10 9.00
N PRO A 13 -15.14 -8.49 7.81
CA PRO A 13 -14.33 -7.33 7.50
C PRO A 13 -14.59 -6.22 8.52
N LEU A 14 -13.54 -5.64 9.09
CA LEU A 14 -13.65 -4.47 9.95
C LEU A 14 -14.31 -3.35 9.15
N ALA A 15 -15.40 -2.76 9.68
CA ALA A 15 -16.04 -1.62 9.06
C ALA A 15 -15.04 -0.45 8.97
N GLU A 16 -14.66 -0.09 7.76
CA GLU A 16 -13.75 1.03 7.51
C GLU A 16 -14.51 2.34 7.66
N THR A 17 -14.33 3.02 8.79
CA THR A 17 -14.94 4.33 9.04
C THR A 17 -13.92 5.43 8.73
N LYS A 18 -14.18 6.21 7.68
CA LYS A 18 -13.41 7.44 7.43
C LYS A 18 -13.86 8.50 8.44
N SER A 19 -12.91 9.14 9.12
CA SER A 19 -13.24 10.28 9.99
C SER A 19 -13.83 11.44 9.18
N ALA A 20 -14.87 12.08 9.72
CA ALA A 20 -15.55 13.21 9.07
C ALA A 20 -14.65 14.46 8.93
N GLY A 21 -13.63 14.62 9.80
CA GLY A 21 -12.65 15.71 9.72
C GLY A 21 -11.51 15.47 8.70
N ALA A 22 -11.47 14.28 8.09
CA ALA A 22 -10.34 13.91 7.23
C ALA A 22 -10.33 14.61 5.85
N ALA A 23 -11.42 15.21 5.38
CA ALA A 23 -11.51 15.74 4.01
C ALA A 23 -10.49 16.84 3.72
N GLU A 24 -10.30 17.81 4.63
CA GLU A 24 -9.31 18.89 4.48
C GLU A 24 -7.88 18.35 4.56
N LEU A 25 -7.65 17.37 5.44
CA LEU A 25 -6.35 16.74 5.58
C LEU A 25 -6.00 15.88 4.36
N ILE A 26 -6.98 15.19 3.78
CA ILE A 26 -6.84 14.47 2.52
C ILE A 26 -6.46 15.45 1.40
N ALA A 27 -7.18 16.55 1.25
CA ALA A 27 -6.86 17.60 0.27
C ALA A 27 -5.42 18.10 0.45
N THR A 28 -4.97 18.32 1.69
CA THR A 28 -3.58 18.73 1.99
C THR A 28 -2.55 17.69 1.51
N LEU A 29 -2.84 16.39 1.67
CA LEU A 29 -1.96 15.34 1.15
C LEU A 29 -1.93 15.34 -0.38
N GLU A 30 -3.10 15.45 -1.04
CA GLU A 30 -3.23 15.48 -2.50
C GLU A 30 -2.55 16.73 -3.11
N GLU A 31 -2.79 17.91 -2.55
CA GLU A 31 -2.14 19.17 -2.96
C GLU A 31 -0.62 19.15 -2.76
N SER A 32 -0.15 18.36 -1.80
CA SER A 32 1.29 18.10 -1.60
C SER A 32 1.86 17.09 -2.62
N GLY A 33 1.05 16.59 -3.55
CA GLY A 33 1.47 15.66 -4.61
C GLY A 33 1.78 14.26 -4.09
N LEU A 34 1.02 13.81 -3.08
CA LEU A 34 1.09 12.44 -2.56
C LEU A 34 -0.02 11.58 -3.16
N ASP A 35 0.27 10.31 -3.33
CA ASP A 35 -0.74 9.29 -3.59
C ASP A 35 -1.49 9.00 -2.28
N VAL A 36 -2.77 9.36 -2.19
CA VAL A 36 -3.57 9.13 -1.00
C VAL A 36 -4.15 7.73 -1.02
N ILE A 37 -3.75 6.93 -0.04
CA ILE A 37 -4.15 5.53 0.10
C ILE A 37 -4.96 5.36 1.38
N PHE A 38 -6.09 4.66 1.28
CA PHE A 38 -6.91 4.28 2.42
C PHE A 38 -6.89 2.76 2.59
N GLU A 39 -6.32 2.29 3.71
CA GLU A 39 -6.21 0.87 4.04
C GLU A 39 -6.47 0.66 5.54
N HIS A 40 -7.32 -0.31 5.89
CA HIS A 40 -7.61 -0.70 7.29
C HIS A 40 -7.95 0.48 8.22
N GLY A 41 -8.79 1.39 7.73
CA GLY A 41 -9.22 2.56 8.52
C GLY A 41 -8.19 3.68 8.63
N VAL A 42 -7.00 3.54 8.02
CA VAL A 42 -5.94 4.54 8.05
C VAL A 42 -5.77 5.20 6.68
N THR A 43 -5.74 6.53 6.65
CA THR A 43 -5.39 7.30 5.46
C THR A 43 -3.92 7.68 5.50
N VAL A 44 -3.19 7.31 4.46
CA VAL A 44 -1.76 7.63 4.32
C VAL A 44 -1.48 8.35 3.01
N GLY A 45 -0.45 9.19 3.01
CA GLY A 45 0.12 9.79 1.81
C GLY A 45 1.41 9.05 1.44
N GLU A 46 1.46 8.50 0.24
CA GLU A 46 2.61 7.75 -0.29
C GLU A 46 3.34 8.55 -1.38
N VAL A 47 4.64 8.30 -1.49
CA VAL A 47 5.49 8.65 -2.64
C VAL A 47 6.12 7.37 -3.16
N GLU A 48 5.82 7.03 -4.41
CA GLU A 48 6.34 5.80 -5.02
C GLU A 48 6.11 4.57 -4.10
N GLY A 49 4.93 4.47 -3.49
CA GLY A 49 4.55 3.38 -2.59
C GLY A 49 5.21 3.41 -1.20
N LEU A 50 5.90 4.48 -0.83
CA LEU A 50 6.42 4.66 0.53
C LEU A 50 5.60 5.70 1.29
N GLU A 51 5.07 5.29 2.43
CA GLU A 51 4.35 6.19 3.33
C GLU A 51 5.28 7.29 3.87
N VAL A 52 4.92 8.55 3.61
CA VAL A 52 5.64 9.74 4.07
C VAL A 52 4.80 10.60 5.00
N ALA A 53 3.50 10.37 5.04
CA ALA A 53 2.57 11.05 5.94
C ALA A 53 1.38 10.16 6.23
N ARG A 54 0.72 10.36 7.37
CA ARG A 54 -0.55 9.71 7.70
C ARG A 54 -1.46 10.62 8.49
N ILE A 55 -2.77 10.42 8.32
CA ILE A 55 -3.77 11.04 9.16
C ILE A 55 -3.92 10.20 10.43
N VAL A 56 -3.79 10.84 11.58
CA VAL A 56 -3.98 10.22 12.90
C VAL A 56 -5.04 10.98 13.67
N SER A 57 -5.90 10.26 14.37
CA SER A 57 -6.90 10.83 15.26
C SER A 57 -6.31 10.95 16.67
N GLY A 58 -6.50 12.09 17.30
CA GLY A 58 -6.05 12.38 18.66
C GLY A 58 -7.12 13.11 19.46
N GLU A 59 -6.85 13.35 20.74
CA GLU A 59 -7.78 14.06 21.65
C GLU A 59 -8.15 15.46 21.17
N ASN A 60 -7.25 16.12 20.43
CA ASN A 60 -7.44 17.46 19.88
C ASN A 60 -7.94 17.46 18.41
N GLY A 61 -8.44 16.32 17.93
CA GLY A 61 -8.90 16.13 16.55
C GLY A 61 -7.88 15.41 15.67
N ASP A 62 -8.21 15.32 14.38
CA ASP A 62 -7.36 14.66 13.40
C ASP A 62 -6.20 15.60 12.99
N ARG A 63 -5.04 15.00 12.73
CA ARG A 63 -3.85 15.71 12.25
C ARG A 63 -3.05 14.85 11.28
N ILE A 64 -2.13 15.47 10.55
CA ILE A 64 -1.16 14.77 9.72
C ILE A 64 0.15 14.61 10.48
N ASP A 65 0.58 13.37 10.68
CA ASP A 65 1.92 13.03 11.14
C ASP A 65 2.82 12.76 9.93
N VAL A 66 3.97 13.46 9.85
CA VAL A 66 4.89 13.45 8.70
C VAL A 66 6.15 12.68 9.05
N GLY A 67 6.61 11.79 8.15
CA GLY A 67 7.83 11.01 8.29
C GLY A 67 7.69 9.57 7.80
N VAL A 68 8.83 8.91 7.54
CA VAL A 68 8.90 7.52 7.06
C VAL A 68 8.99 6.57 8.25
N GLY A 69 7.85 5.97 8.63
CA GLY A 69 7.78 5.09 9.79
C GLY A 69 7.61 5.81 11.14
N ALA A 70 7.36 5.05 12.21
CA ALA A 70 6.99 5.61 13.50
C ALA A 70 8.10 6.48 14.12
N HIS A 71 9.32 5.96 14.17
CA HIS A 71 10.45 6.71 14.77
C HIS A 71 10.79 7.98 14.02
N ASP A 72 10.70 7.96 12.69
CA ASP A 72 10.99 9.13 11.87
C ASP A 72 9.90 10.21 12.09
N ARG A 73 8.63 9.80 12.22
CA ARG A 73 7.53 10.71 12.55
C ARG A 73 7.69 11.34 13.92
N GLU A 74 8.07 10.58 14.94
CA GLU A 74 8.34 11.11 16.28
C GLU A 74 9.48 12.11 16.26
N ALA A 75 10.61 11.74 15.63
CA ALA A 75 11.77 12.63 15.51
C ALA A 75 11.45 13.89 14.70
N PHE A 76 10.71 13.77 13.61
CA PHE A 76 10.30 14.88 12.76
C PHE A 76 9.38 15.85 13.52
N GLY A 77 8.41 15.34 14.27
CA GLY A 77 7.52 16.13 15.12
C GLY A 77 8.28 16.94 16.18
N LEU A 78 9.33 16.34 16.78
CA LEU A 78 10.16 17.02 17.79
C LEU A 78 11.09 18.09 17.18
N LEU A 79 11.65 17.83 15.99
CA LEU A 79 12.64 18.71 15.37
C LEU A 79 11.99 19.80 14.50
N TYR A 80 10.87 19.53 13.89
CA TYR A 80 10.24 20.36 12.86
C TYR A 80 8.75 20.63 13.12
N GLY A 81 8.26 20.41 14.34
CA GLY A 81 6.85 20.60 14.69
C GLY A 81 6.32 22.04 14.52
N GLU A 82 7.21 23.02 14.35
CA GLU A 82 6.86 24.40 14.04
C GLU A 82 6.71 24.69 12.53
N LEU A 83 7.12 23.74 11.66
CA LEU A 83 6.97 23.91 10.21
C LEU A 83 5.50 23.78 9.79
N PRO A 84 5.03 24.57 8.81
CA PRO A 84 3.74 24.30 8.17
C PRO A 84 3.69 22.89 7.61
N THR A 85 2.60 22.18 7.86
CA THR A 85 2.42 20.74 7.51
C THR A 85 2.75 20.46 6.04
N ALA A 86 2.26 21.28 5.11
CA ALA A 86 2.55 21.12 3.68
C ALA A 86 4.06 21.22 3.37
N GLN A 87 4.79 22.11 4.05
CA GLN A 87 6.24 22.25 3.88
C GLN A 87 6.99 21.03 4.43
N ALA A 88 6.56 20.53 5.59
CA ALA A 88 7.09 19.31 6.19
C ALA A 88 6.91 18.11 5.25
N ILE A 89 5.71 17.93 4.71
CA ILE A 89 5.41 16.89 3.72
C ILE A 89 6.34 17.00 2.51
N GLN A 90 6.49 18.20 1.93
CA GLN A 90 7.34 18.42 0.76
C GLN A 90 8.80 18.04 1.01
N GLN A 91 9.35 18.34 2.20
CA GLN A 91 10.72 17.97 2.54
C GLN A 91 10.91 16.45 2.53
N VAL A 92 10.04 15.70 3.23
CA VAL A 92 10.14 14.24 3.31
C VAL A 92 9.87 13.61 1.94
N ALA A 93 8.85 14.08 1.22
CA ALA A 93 8.51 13.61 -0.11
C ALA A 93 9.66 13.77 -1.11
N ASN A 94 10.36 14.91 -1.09
CA ASN A 94 11.50 15.16 -1.97
C ASN A 94 12.68 14.21 -1.69
N VAL A 95 12.95 13.91 -0.43
CA VAL A 95 13.98 12.91 -0.07
C VAL A 95 13.63 11.55 -0.68
N VAL A 96 12.38 11.10 -0.51
CA VAL A 96 11.92 9.81 -1.06
C VAL A 96 11.98 9.81 -2.58
N ARG A 97 11.48 10.86 -3.26
CA ARG A 97 11.53 10.99 -4.72
C ARG A 97 12.96 10.92 -5.24
N THR A 98 13.90 11.59 -4.58
CA THR A 98 15.32 11.56 -4.98
C THR A 98 15.88 10.16 -4.95
N HIS A 99 15.62 9.39 -3.90
CA HIS A 99 16.17 8.04 -3.74
C HIS A 99 15.42 6.98 -4.55
N ARG A 100 14.16 7.20 -4.90
CA ARG A 100 13.36 6.29 -5.73
C ARG A 100 13.30 6.67 -7.21
N ALA A 101 13.97 7.75 -7.60
CA ALA A 101 14.08 8.14 -9.00
C ALA A 101 14.76 7.05 -9.85
N PRO A 102 14.37 6.88 -11.13
CA PRO A 102 15.05 5.97 -12.03
C PRO A 102 16.55 6.30 -12.13
N GLY A 103 17.39 5.31 -11.90
CA GLY A 103 18.85 5.47 -11.93
C GLY A 103 19.48 6.07 -10.65
N ALA A 104 18.71 6.31 -9.60
CA ALA A 104 19.24 6.73 -8.31
C ALA A 104 20.17 5.65 -7.70
N GLU A 105 21.15 6.10 -6.93
CA GLU A 105 22.01 5.18 -6.20
C GLU A 105 21.24 4.35 -5.16
N PRO A 106 21.68 3.11 -4.89
CA PRO A 106 21.06 2.28 -3.87
C PRO A 106 21.00 2.98 -2.51
N HIS A 107 19.80 3.07 -1.93
CA HIS A 107 19.58 3.68 -0.63
C HIS A 107 18.73 2.76 0.27
N PRO A 108 18.89 2.79 1.62
CA PRO A 108 18.08 1.99 2.53
C PRO A 108 16.57 2.15 2.37
N LEU A 109 16.08 3.33 2.03
CA LEU A 109 14.66 3.60 1.73
C LEU A 109 14.11 2.73 0.59
N ASN A 110 14.98 2.29 -0.35
CA ASN A 110 14.56 1.45 -1.48
C ASN A 110 14.24 -0.01 -1.08
N ARG A 111 14.58 -0.39 0.17
CA ARG A 111 14.23 -1.70 0.73
C ARG A 111 12.89 -1.71 1.48
N LEU A 112 12.31 -0.52 1.72
CA LEU A 112 11.06 -0.39 2.45
C LEU A 112 9.88 -0.41 1.47
N GLY A 113 8.86 -1.23 1.76
CA GLY A 113 7.63 -1.27 0.97
C GLY A 113 7.86 -1.58 -0.50
N SER A 114 8.71 -2.55 -0.82
CA SER A 114 9.02 -2.96 -2.20
C SER A 114 7.77 -3.37 -2.99
N GLU A 115 6.83 -4.04 -2.33
CA GLU A 115 5.56 -4.51 -2.89
C GLU A 115 4.66 -3.33 -3.26
N ARG A 116 4.62 -2.30 -2.40
CA ARG A 116 3.88 -1.05 -2.65
C ARG A 116 4.56 -0.21 -3.73
N TRP A 117 5.89 -0.22 -3.79
CA TRP A 117 6.62 0.42 -4.88
C TRP A 117 6.28 -0.22 -6.23
N LEU A 118 6.25 -1.55 -6.29
CA LEU A 118 5.79 -2.26 -7.49
C LEU A 118 4.34 -1.90 -7.81
N ARG A 119 3.43 -1.89 -6.83
CA ARG A 119 2.03 -1.47 -7.00
C ARG A 119 1.92 -0.05 -7.56
N ALA A 120 2.63 0.91 -6.97
CA ALA A 120 2.62 2.31 -7.42
C ALA A 120 3.09 2.41 -8.89
N HIS A 121 4.10 1.64 -9.27
CA HIS A 121 4.59 1.59 -10.64
C HIS A 121 3.56 1.00 -11.62
N LEU A 122 2.82 -0.03 -11.20
CA LEU A 122 1.74 -0.60 -12.01
C LEU A 122 0.54 0.35 -12.13
N ILE A 123 0.22 1.10 -11.08
CA ILE A 123 -0.85 2.11 -11.10
C ILE A 123 -0.49 3.27 -12.05
N SER A 124 0.78 3.70 -12.06
CA SER A 124 1.24 4.76 -12.96
C SER A 124 1.34 4.34 -14.44
N GLN A 125 1.44 3.03 -14.71
CA GLN A 125 1.56 2.46 -16.07
C GLN A 125 0.71 1.19 -16.19
N PRO A 126 -0.63 1.29 -16.07
CA PRO A 126 -1.52 0.13 -15.95
C PRO A 126 -1.53 -0.74 -17.22
N GLU A 127 -1.27 -0.15 -18.38
CA GLU A 127 -1.19 -0.85 -19.66
C GLU A 127 -0.10 -1.93 -19.71
N ARG A 128 0.96 -1.80 -18.89
CA ARG A 128 2.04 -2.81 -18.80
C ARG A 128 1.56 -4.17 -18.31
N VAL A 129 0.45 -4.20 -17.59
CA VAL A 129 -0.17 -5.42 -17.07
C VAL A 129 -1.55 -5.67 -17.69
N GLY A 130 -1.83 -5.04 -18.84
CA GLY A 130 -3.07 -5.22 -19.58
C GLY A 130 -4.29 -4.56 -18.92
N MET A 131 -4.05 -3.50 -18.16
CA MET A 131 -5.11 -2.76 -17.46
C MET A 131 -5.37 -1.42 -18.12
N ARG A 132 -6.65 -1.00 -18.11
CA ARG A 132 -7.08 0.34 -18.54
C ARG A 132 -6.89 1.36 -17.42
N ARG A 133 -7.13 0.93 -16.19
CA ARG A 133 -6.99 1.73 -14.97
C ARG A 133 -6.73 0.82 -13.79
N LEU A 134 -5.98 1.30 -12.82
CA LEU A 134 -5.72 0.66 -11.54
C LEU A 134 -5.81 1.70 -10.41
N SER A 135 -6.24 1.26 -9.24
CA SER A 135 -6.18 2.01 -8.00
C SER A 135 -5.71 1.11 -6.87
N ALA A 136 -5.09 1.66 -5.85
CA ALA A 136 -4.71 0.92 -4.66
C ALA A 136 -5.94 0.37 -3.95
N ALA A 137 -5.78 -0.81 -3.35
CA ALA A 137 -6.81 -1.47 -2.56
C ALA A 137 -6.18 -2.06 -1.30
N ALA A 138 -6.96 -2.21 -0.24
CA ALA A 138 -6.49 -2.75 1.03
C ALA A 138 -6.08 -4.22 0.87
N PRO A 139 -4.95 -4.65 1.43
CA PRO A 139 -4.60 -6.07 1.53
C PRO A 139 -5.52 -6.79 2.54
N PRO A 140 -5.69 -8.12 2.46
CA PRO A 140 -6.51 -8.87 3.42
C PRO A 140 -5.98 -8.84 4.85
N ILE A 141 -4.68 -8.58 5.02
CA ILE A 141 -4.03 -8.45 6.32
C ILE A 141 -3.39 -7.08 6.48
N GLN A 142 -3.49 -6.53 7.69
CA GLN A 142 -2.90 -5.24 8.03
C GLN A 142 -1.39 -5.40 8.24
N ARG A 143 -0.60 -4.52 7.61
CA ARG A 143 0.83 -4.42 7.88
C ARG A 143 1.07 -3.68 9.20
N THR A 144 1.91 -4.24 10.06
CA THR A 144 2.22 -3.67 11.38
C THR A 144 3.36 -2.65 11.34
N ASN A 145 4.30 -2.80 10.39
CA ASN A 145 5.43 -1.88 10.24
C ASN A 145 5.93 -1.84 8.78
N LEU A 146 6.77 -0.85 8.45
CA LEU A 146 7.30 -0.63 7.10
C LEU A 146 8.28 -1.69 6.59
N LYS A 147 8.86 -2.50 7.48
CA LYS A 147 9.82 -3.55 7.13
C LYS A 147 9.14 -4.88 6.82
N GLU A 148 7.88 -5.02 7.18
CA GLU A 148 7.11 -6.22 6.94
C GLU A 148 6.77 -6.33 5.44
N ALA A 149 7.16 -7.45 4.86
CA ALA A 149 6.91 -7.75 3.45
C ALA A 149 5.47 -8.29 3.29
N VAL A 150 4.50 -7.38 3.25
CA VAL A 150 3.10 -7.73 2.97
C VAL A 150 2.81 -7.40 1.50
N PRO A 151 2.31 -8.37 0.71
CA PRO A 151 1.94 -8.11 -0.67
C PRO A 151 0.95 -6.94 -0.79
N ALA A 152 1.11 -6.11 -1.81
CA ALA A 152 0.29 -4.94 -2.03
C ALA A 152 -0.81 -5.22 -3.06
N VAL A 153 -2.01 -4.72 -2.81
CA VAL A 153 -3.18 -4.99 -3.63
C VAL A 153 -3.57 -3.74 -4.43
N ALA A 154 -3.95 -3.96 -5.69
CA ALA A 154 -4.60 -2.98 -6.55
C ALA A 154 -5.83 -3.61 -7.20
N LYS A 155 -6.82 -2.79 -7.54
CA LYS A 155 -7.99 -3.22 -8.31
C LYS A 155 -8.28 -2.26 -9.44
N GLY A 156 -8.92 -2.75 -10.48
CA GLY A 156 -9.25 -1.93 -11.62
C GLY A 156 -9.93 -2.70 -12.74
N VAL A 157 -9.86 -2.14 -13.94
CA VAL A 157 -10.51 -2.69 -15.12
C VAL A 157 -9.45 -2.98 -16.16
N SER A 158 -9.45 -4.21 -16.68
CA SER A 158 -8.56 -4.65 -17.76
C SER A 158 -8.91 -3.98 -19.12
N LEU A 159 -8.03 -4.12 -20.09
CA LEU A 159 -8.24 -3.57 -21.43
C LEU A 159 -9.46 -4.16 -22.13
N ASP A 160 -9.81 -5.41 -21.84
CA ASP A 160 -11.00 -6.12 -22.34
C ASP A 160 -12.27 -5.89 -21.48
N GLY A 161 -12.18 -5.02 -20.46
CA GLY A 161 -13.34 -4.55 -19.69
C GLY A 161 -13.70 -5.41 -18.48
N ARG A 162 -12.86 -6.38 -18.08
CA ARG A 162 -13.10 -7.21 -16.89
C ARG A 162 -12.60 -6.54 -15.63
N ASP A 163 -13.37 -6.65 -14.53
CA ASP A 163 -12.89 -6.29 -13.21
C ASP A 163 -11.75 -7.22 -12.80
N THR A 164 -10.69 -6.66 -12.24
CA THR A 164 -9.46 -7.38 -11.98
C THR A 164 -8.85 -6.92 -10.65
N VAL A 165 -8.42 -7.89 -9.84
CA VAL A 165 -7.59 -7.68 -8.64
C VAL A 165 -6.16 -8.08 -8.98
N ILE A 166 -5.20 -7.20 -8.67
CA ILE A 166 -3.76 -7.46 -8.86
C ILE A 166 -3.07 -7.46 -7.51
N VAL A 167 -2.33 -8.53 -7.22
CA VAL A 167 -1.48 -8.65 -6.03
C VAL A 167 -0.03 -8.52 -6.43
N SER A 168 0.67 -7.55 -5.85
CA SER A 168 2.09 -7.26 -6.12
C SER A 168 2.96 -7.79 -4.98
N ALA A 169 3.95 -8.61 -5.28
CA ALA A 169 4.91 -9.12 -4.32
C ALA A 169 6.34 -9.02 -4.86
N VAL A 170 7.31 -8.92 -3.95
CA VAL A 170 8.74 -8.87 -4.25
C VAL A 170 9.48 -9.86 -3.37
N GLY A 171 10.31 -10.70 -3.98
CA GLY A 171 10.96 -11.82 -3.32
C GLY A 171 10.14 -13.11 -3.40
N ILE A 172 10.53 -14.09 -2.60
CA ILE A 172 9.86 -15.39 -2.53
C ILE A 172 8.93 -15.37 -1.33
N ASP A 173 7.65 -15.55 -1.59
CA ASP A 173 6.61 -15.68 -0.58
C ASP A 173 5.80 -16.95 -0.87
N LEU A 174 5.82 -17.90 0.06
CA LEU A 174 5.11 -19.19 -0.10
C LEU A 174 3.60 -19.04 0.11
N ASP A 175 3.18 -17.99 0.81
CA ASP A 175 1.77 -17.71 1.10
C ASP A 175 1.14 -16.75 0.07
N LEU A 176 1.90 -16.37 -0.98
CA LEU A 176 1.44 -15.40 -1.97
C LEU A 176 0.14 -15.83 -2.69
N VAL A 177 0.00 -17.11 -3.04
CA VAL A 177 -1.19 -17.60 -3.76
C VAL A 177 -2.43 -17.58 -2.87
N PRO A 178 -2.44 -18.15 -1.64
CA PRO A 178 -3.56 -18.00 -0.74
C PRO A 178 -3.86 -16.55 -0.38
N PHE A 179 -2.84 -15.70 -0.13
CA PHE A 179 -3.02 -14.27 0.07
C PHE A 179 -3.73 -13.60 -1.11
N ALA A 180 -3.35 -13.96 -2.33
CA ALA A 180 -3.97 -13.40 -3.54
C ALA A 180 -5.44 -13.84 -3.70
N ALA A 181 -5.74 -15.08 -3.35
CA ALA A 181 -7.11 -15.59 -3.31
C ALA A 181 -7.97 -14.83 -2.28
N ASP A 182 -7.43 -14.59 -1.09
CA ASP A 182 -8.10 -13.82 -0.03
C ASP A 182 -8.30 -12.36 -0.45
N ALA A 183 -7.32 -11.76 -1.12
CA ALA A 183 -7.44 -10.41 -1.65
C ALA A 183 -8.56 -10.28 -2.69
N ARG A 184 -8.68 -11.27 -3.60
CA ARG A 184 -9.79 -11.33 -4.56
C ARG A 184 -11.12 -11.48 -3.83
N LEU A 185 -11.22 -12.42 -2.88
CA LEU A 185 -12.45 -12.64 -2.12
C LEU A 185 -12.89 -11.39 -1.36
N LEU A 186 -11.94 -10.61 -0.82
CA LEU A 186 -12.21 -9.38 -0.09
C LEU A 186 -12.79 -8.28 -0.99
N HIS A 187 -12.28 -8.13 -2.22
CA HIS A 187 -12.63 -7.01 -3.07
C HIS A 187 -13.70 -7.31 -4.11
N ASP A 188 -13.63 -8.47 -4.74
CA ASP A 188 -14.59 -8.94 -5.73
C ASP A 188 -14.31 -10.42 -6.03
N PRO A 189 -15.13 -11.35 -5.53
CA PRO A 189 -14.96 -12.79 -5.75
C PRO A 189 -14.98 -13.22 -7.22
N ASP A 190 -15.66 -12.45 -8.07
CA ASP A 190 -15.83 -12.74 -9.50
C ASP A 190 -14.76 -12.09 -10.38
N ALA A 191 -13.92 -11.21 -9.80
CA ALA A 191 -12.86 -10.54 -10.54
C ALA A 191 -11.79 -11.51 -11.06
N GLU A 192 -11.18 -11.15 -12.18
CA GLU A 192 -9.93 -11.77 -12.61
C GLU A 192 -8.84 -11.51 -11.59
N LEU A 193 -8.05 -12.55 -11.24
CA LEU A 193 -6.91 -12.43 -10.36
C LEU A 193 -5.61 -12.43 -11.16
N LYS A 194 -4.74 -11.46 -10.89
CA LYS A 194 -3.38 -11.40 -11.43
C LYS A 194 -2.38 -11.27 -10.30
N ILE A 195 -1.26 -11.97 -10.41
CA ILE A 195 -0.12 -11.82 -9.51
C ILE A 195 1.02 -11.17 -10.28
N ALA A 196 1.50 -10.05 -9.77
CA ALA A 196 2.60 -9.28 -10.33
C ALA A 196 3.85 -9.44 -9.47
N VAL A 197 4.91 -10.00 -10.04
CA VAL A 197 6.21 -10.15 -9.39
C VAL A 197 7.32 -9.71 -10.35
N PRO A 198 8.47 -9.24 -9.85
CA PRO A 198 9.66 -9.04 -10.67
C PRO A 198 10.05 -10.34 -11.39
N GLN A 199 10.56 -10.24 -12.61
CA GLN A 199 10.94 -11.41 -13.41
C GLN A 199 11.87 -12.39 -12.68
N ARG A 200 12.78 -11.88 -11.85
CA ARG A 200 13.71 -12.68 -11.04
C ARG A 200 13.01 -13.53 -9.98
N ASP A 201 11.81 -13.10 -9.54
CA ASP A 201 11.03 -13.72 -8.47
C ASP A 201 9.92 -14.64 -9.04
N ALA A 202 9.76 -14.70 -10.37
CA ALA A 202 8.77 -15.52 -11.08
C ALA A 202 9.21 -16.99 -11.15
N HIS A 203 9.27 -17.67 -10.00
CA HIS A 203 9.66 -19.06 -9.90
C HIS A 203 8.64 -20.02 -10.49
N LYS A 204 9.10 -21.23 -10.89
CA LYS A 204 8.26 -22.25 -11.48
C LYS A 204 7.08 -22.63 -10.57
N ILE A 205 7.34 -22.78 -9.26
CA ILE A 205 6.30 -23.15 -8.27
C ILE A 205 5.15 -22.14 -8.29
N LEU A 206 5.45 -20.84 -8.32
CA LEU A 206 4.42 -19.80 -8.41
C LEU A 206 3.59 -19.95 -9.70
N LYS A 207 4.24 -20.25 -10.83
CA LYS A 207 3.57 -20.44 -12.12
C LYS A 207 2.71 -21.70 -12.19
N ASP A 208 3.07 -22.72 -11.43
CA ASP A 208 2.34 -23.99 -11.39
C ASP A 208 1.12 -23.93 -10.44
N LEU A 209 1.04 -22.90 -9.56
CA LEU A 209 -0.05 -22.69 -8.58
C LEU A 209 -1.09 -21.65 -9.02
N VAL A 210 -0.83 -20.90 -10.08
CA VAL A 210 -1.70 -19.88 -10.68
C VAL A 210 -2.21 -20.36 -12.03
#